data_327381348128f57fb8e64859c426c05c
#
_entry.id   327381348128f57fb8e64859c426c05c
#
_cell.length_a   1.000
_cell.length_b   1.000
_cell.length_c   1.000
_cell.angle_alpha   90.00
_cell.angle_beta   90.00
_cell.angle_gamma   90.00
#
_symmetry.space_group_name_H-M   'P 1'
#
loop_
_entity.id
_entity.type
_entity.pdbx_description
1 polymer ?
#
loop_
_entity_poly.entity_id
_entity_poly.type
_entity_poly.pdbx_seq_one_letter_code
_entity_poly.pdbx_strand_id
1 'polypeptide(L)'
;MVKYDLVFEGGGAKGMVFVGACEEFFRRGHAFNRLLGTSAGAITATLLAAGYTPEEMLAALVEKDPEGKSVFTSFMGPPASFSKAELRGSATKRLLEGVDFTVIPDFIEKKIDEMILDAMANGGT
;
A
#
# COMPACT_ATOMS: atom_id res chain seq x y z
N MET A 1 27.29 6.15 22.06
CA MET A 1 26.13 6.22 21.15
C MET A 1 25.23 5.03 21.44
N VAL A 2 24.00 5.26 21.82
CA VAL A 2 23.03 4.19 22.08
C VAL A 2 22.41 3.78 20.76
N LYS A 3 22.33 2.47 20.49
CA LYS A 3 21.69 1.90 19.30
C LYS A 3 20.34 1.33 19.67
N TYR A 4 19.34 1.58 18.85
CA TYR A 4 17.94 1.15 19.04
C TYR A 4 17.48 0.27 17.89
N ASP A 5 16.61 -0.67 18.17
CA ASP A 5 15.81 -1.32 17.13
C ASP A 5 14.57 -0.47 16.91
N LEU A 6 14.32 -0.05 15.68
CA LEU A 6 13.20 0.81 15.32
C LEU A 6 12.08 -0.01 14.69
N VAL A 7 10.88 0.18 15.20
CA VAL A 7 9.67 -0.46 14.68
C VAL A 7 8.69 0.63 14.27
N PHE A 8 8.34 0.65 12.99
CA PHE A 8 7.43 1.62 12.40
C PHE A 8 6.09 0.95 12.09
N GLU A 9 5.03 1.48 12.63
CA GLU A 9 3.67 1.00 12.36
C GLU A 9 3.15 1.41 10.98
N GLY A 10 2.06 0.80 10.53
CA GLY A 10 1.31 1.24 9.37
C GLY A 10 0.52 2.52 9.67
N GLY A 11 0.24 3.35 8.67
CA GLY A 11 -0.50 4.59 8.90
C GLY A 11 -0.86 5.38 7.64
N GLY A 12 -0.66 4.82 6.46
CA GLY A 12 -0.97 5.48 5.19
C GLY A 12 -0.26 6.84 5.06
N ALA A 13 -0.99 7.88 4.71
CA ALA A 13 -0.46 9.25 4.54
C ALA A 13 0.22 9.81 5.81
N LYS A 14 -0.08 9.28 6.99
CA LYS A 14 0.57 9.68 8.24
C LYS A 14 2.04 9.24 8.33
N GLY A 15 2.52 8.41 7.41
CA GLY A 15 3.94 8.00 7.34
C GLY A 15 4.92 9.17 7.30
N MET A 16 4.52 10.35 6.81
CA MET A 16 5.36 11.56 6.86
C MET A 16 5.77 11.97 8.28
N VAL A 17 4.98 11.62 9.29
CA VAL A 17 5.31 11.88 10.71
C VAL A 17 6.58 11.15 11.11
N PHE A 18 6.86 9.99 10.54
CA PHE A 18 8.08 9.23 10.82
C PHE A 18 9.35 9.96 10.39
N VAL A 19 9.29 10.79 9.35
CA VAL A 19 10.44 11.59 8.91
C VAL A 19 10.87 12.55 10.02
N GLY A 20 9.92 13.31 10.57
CA GLY A 20 10.21 14.22 11.69
C GLY A 20 10.66 13.49 12.96
N ALA A 21 10.11 12.31 13.24
CA ALA A 21 10.55 11.47 14.35
C ALA A 21 12.00 10.97 14.15
N CYS A 22 12.37 10.58 12.92
CA CYS A 22 13.73 10.18 12.58
C CYS A 22 14.71 11.35 12.68
N GLU A 23 14.32 12.55 12.22
CA GLU A 23 15.12 13.76 12.36
C GLU A 23 15.49 14.04 13.83
N GLU A 24 14.48 14.04 14.71
CA GLU A 24 14.70 14.26 16.14
C GLU A 24 15.52 13.14 16.78
N PHE A 25 15.30 11.89 16.36
CA PHE A 25 16.06 10.73 16.83
C PHE A 25 17.56 10.89 16.52
N PHE A 26 17.92 11.26 15.31
CA PHE A 26 19.31 11.47 14.89
C PHE A 26 19.90 12.73 15.52
N ARG A 27 19.12 13.81 15.63
CA ARG A 27 19.54 15.04 16.29
C ARG A 27 19.95 14.82 17.75
N ARG A 28 19.33 13.87 18.42
CA ARG A 28 19.73 13.44 19.79
C ARG A 28 20.95 12.54 19.84
N GLY A 29 21.58 12.28 18.71
CA GLY A 29 22.78 11.44 18.62
C GLY A 29 22.51 9.95 18.79
N HIS A 30 21.27 9.51 18.53
CA HIS A 30 20.93 8.10 18.54
C HIS A 30 21.24 7.45 17.18
N ALA A 31 21.43 6.13 17.19
CA ALA A 31 21.60 5.33 15.98
C ALA A 31 20.66 4.13 16.02
N PHE A 32 20.25 3.65 14.87
CA PHE A 32 19.50 2.41 14.78
C PHE A 32 20.41 1.20 14.57
N ASN A 33 19.91 0.03 14.92
CA ASN A 33 20.54 -1.27 14.71
C ASN A 33 19.71 -2.10 13.74
N ARG A 34 18.47 -2.42 14.11
CA ARG A 34 17.52 -3.16 13.27
C ARG A 34 16.32 -2.27 12.95
N LEU A 35 15.75 -2.51 11.77
CA LEU A 35 14.58 -1.80 11.28
C LEU A 35 13.47 -2.81 10.97
N LEU A 36 12.27 -2.53 11.44
CA LEU A 36 11.06 -3.27 11.13
C LEU A 36 9.97 -2.27 10.79
N GLY A 37 9.16 -2.56 9.78
CA GLY A 37 8.07 -1.68 9.40
C GLY A 37 6.91 -2.41 8.73
N THR A 38 5.72 -1.84 8.87
CA THR A 38 4.49 -2.32 8.21
C THR A 38 3.90 -1.20 7.37
N SER A 39 3.47 -1.47 6.11
CA SER A 39 2.87 -0.48 5.21
C SER A 39 3.74 0.80 5.09
N ALA A 40 3.24 1.98 5.40
CA ALA A 40 4.00 3.24 5.40
C ALA A 40 5.28 3.14 6.26
N GLY A 41 5.23 2.43 7.37
CA GLY A 41 6.40 2.17 8.20
C GLY A 41 7.46 1.29 7.51
N ALA A 42 7.04 0.35 6.65
CA ALA A 42 7.98 -0.44 5.85
C ALA A 42 8.73 0.42 4.83
N ILE A 43 8.07 1.42 4.24
CA ILE A 43 8.69 2.38 3.33
C ILE A 43 9.75 3.20 4.08
N THR A 44 9.39 3.74 5.25
CA THR A 44 10.32 4.48 6.12
C THR A 44 11.54 3.62 6.49
N ALA A 45 11.31 2.37 6.92
CA ALA A 45 12.37 1.44 7.26
C ALA A 45 13.29 1.14 6.06
N THR A 46 12.73 1.01 4.86
CA THR A 46 13.48 0.76 3.64
C THR A 46 14.35 1.95 3.24
N LEU A 47 13.82 3.17 3.30
CA LEU A 47 14.57 4.38 3.00
C LEU A 47 15.74 4.55 3.99
N LEU A 48 15.51 4.35 5.29
CA LEU A 48 16.56 4.38 6.29
C LEU A 48 17.61 3.29 6.06
N ALA A 49 17.20 2.07 5.70
CA ALA A 49 18.12 0.98 5.40
C ALA A 49 18.97 1.26 4.15
N ALA A 50 18.41 2.00 3.17
CA ALA A 50 19.11 2.47 1.98
C ALA A 50 20.06 3.66 2.27
N GLY A 51 20.07 4.20 3.49
CA GLY A 51 20.96 5.28 3.92
C GLY A 51 20.42 6.68 3.68
N TYR A 52 19.12 6.84 3.40
CA TYR A 52 18.52 8.15 3.24
C TYR A 52 18.52 8.93 4.56
N THR A 53 18.89 10.19 4.50
CA THR A 53 18.68 11.14 5.59
C THR A 53 17.21 11.54 5.69
N PRO A 54 16.74 12.09 6.84
CA PRO A 54 15.39 12.62 6.95
C PRO A 54 15.04 13.66 5.89
N GLU A 55 15.97 14.53 5.50
CA GLU A 55 15.77 15.51 4.44
C GLU A 55 15.56 14.84 3.08
N GLU A 56 16.38 13.85 2.74
CA GLU A 56 16.24 13.08 1.49
C GLU A 56 14.94 12.28 1.47
N MET A 57 14.54 11.71 2.62
CA MET A 57 13.25 11.03 2.76
C MET A 57 12.09 11.99 2.51
N LEU A 58 12.15 13.21 3.08
CA LEU A 58 11.12 14.22 2.85
C LEU A 58 11.08 14.63 1.39
N ALA A 59 12.23 14.87 0.77
CA ALA A 59 12.32 15.21 -0.65
C ALA A 59 11.69 14.14 -1.54
N ALA A 60 11.99 12.84 -1.29
CA ALA A 60 11.41 11.72 -2.03
C ALA A 60 9.88 11.62 -1.85
N LEU A 61 9.36 11.92 -0.67
CA LEU A 61 7.92 11.87 -0.39
C LEU A 61 7.12 12.99 -1.05
N VAL A 62 7.74 14.18 -1.27
CA VAL A 62 7.08 15.33 -1.88
C VAL A 62 7.39 15.49 -3.37
N GLU A 63 8.26 14.64 -3.91
CA GLU A 63 8.64 14.65 -5.32
C GLU A 63 7.42 14.51 -6.24
N LYS A 64 7.41 15.33 -7.30
CA LYS A 64 6.36 15.32 -8.32
C LYS A 64 6.95 15.06 -9.69
N ASP A 65 6.19 14.33 -10.51
CA ASP A 65 6.49 14.16 -11.92
C ASP A 65 6.25 15.44 -12.73
N PRO A 66 6.63 15.49 -14.02
CA PRO A 66 6.37 16.65 -14.88
C PRO A 66 4.89 17.03 -15.00
N GLU A 67 3.98 16.08 -14.78
CA GLU A 67 2.53 16.27 -14.78
C GLU A 67 1.99 16.77 -13.43
N GLY A 68 2.86 16.94 -12.42
CA GLY A 68 2.53 17.42 -11.07
C GLY A 68 1.93 16.35 -10.14
N LYS A 69 1.94 15.09 -10.54
CA LYS A 69 1.51 13.97 -9.69
C LYS A 69 2.63 13.54 -8.76
N SER A 70 2.29 13.06 -7.59
CA SER A 70 3.28 12.54 -6.64
C SER A 70 3.95 11.29 -7.18
N VAL A 71 5.29 11.32 -7.29
CA VAL A 71 6.10 10.14 -7.64
C VAL A 71 5.89 9.04 -6.62
N PHE A 72 5.84 9.39 -5.34
CA PHE A 72 5.61 8.44 -4.25
C PHE A 72 4.27 7.69 -4.39
N THR A 73 3.18 8.38 -4.75
CA THR A 73 1.88 7.72 -4.92
C THR A 73 1.83 6.82 -6.14
N SER A 74 2.70 7.00 -7.13
CA SER A 74 2.77 6.11 -8.30
C SER A 74 3.20 4.69 -7.92
N PHE A 75 4.02 4.54 -6.87
CA PHE A 75 4.41 3.23 -6.32
C PHE A 75 3.31 2.57 -5.49
N MET A 76 2.34 3.36 -5.03
CA MET A 76 1.23 2.92 -4.18
C MET A 76 -0.10 2.88 -4.94
N GLY A 77 -0.07 3.24 -6.21
CA GLY A 77 -1.26 3.25 -7.05
C GLY A 77 -1.90 1.86 -7.15
N PRO A 78 -3.22 1.78 -7.25
CA PRO A 78 -3.86 0.51 -7.58
C PRO A 78 -3.28 0.00 -8.90
N PRO A 79 -3.09 -1.32 -9.05
CA PRO A 79 -2.72 -1.87 -10.34
C PRO A 79 -3.73 -1.41 -11.40
N ALA A 80 -3.29 -1.34 -12.66
CA ALA A 80 -4.20 -1.05 -13.76
C ALA A 80 -5.44 -1.94 -13.65
N SER A 81 -6.61 -1.37 -13.95
CA SER A 81 -7.88 -2.08 -13.87
C SER A 81 -7.79 -3.42 -14.61
N PHE A 82 -8.11 -4.50 -13.94
CA PHE A 82 -8.13 -5.81 -14.56
C PHE A 82 -9.22 -5.87 -15.63
N SER A 83 -8.92 -6.46 -16.76
CA SER A 83 -9.94 -6.77 -17.75
C SER A 83 -10.94 -7.80 -17.18
N LYS A 84 -12.18 -7.77 -17.68
CA LYS A 84 -13.20 -8.78 -17.29
C LYS A 84 -12.73 -10.21 -17.57
N ALA A 85 -11.88 -10.42 -18.57
CA ALA A 85 -11.32 -11.75 -18.89
C ALA A 85 -10.35 -12.23 -17.81
N GLU A 86 -9.47 -11.37 -17.34
CA GLU A 86 -8.54 -11.67 -16.24
C GLU A 86 -9.28 -11.94 -14.93
N LEU A 87 -10.30 -11.13 -14.63
CA LEU A 87 -11.14 -11.32 -13.43
C LEU A 87 -11.89 -12.66 -13.48
N ARG A 88 -12.42 -13.06 -14.65
CA ARG A 88 -13.07 -14.38 -14.83
C ARG A 88 -12.13 -15.56 -14.63
N GLY A 89 -10.84 -15.40 -14.91
CA GLY A 89 -9.81 -16.41 -14.67
C GLY A 89 -9.21 -16.38 -13.26
N SER A 90 -9.59 -15.43 -12.42
CA SER A 90 -8.97 -15.23 -11.11
C SER A 90 -9.34 -16.31 -10.08
N ALA A 91 -8.44 -16.55 -9.12
CA ALA A 91 -8.70 -17.45 -7.99
C ALA A 91 -9.86 -16.94 -7.12
N THR A 92 -10.02 -15.63 -7.01
CA THR A 92 -11.11 -14.99 -6.25
C THR A 92 -12.47 -15.35 -6.84
N LYS A 93 -12.61 -15.30 -8.18
CA LYS A 93 -13.85 -15.70 -8.83
C LYS A 93 -14.15 -17.20 -8.60
N ARG A 94 -13.15 -18.06 -8.73
CA ARG A 94 -13.31 -19.50 -8.45
C ARG A 94 -13.72 -19.77 -7.00
N LEU A 95 -13.21 -18.99 -6.05
CA LEU A 95 -13.58 -19.07 -4.65
C LEU A 95 -15.06 -18.69 -4.45
N LEU A 96 -15.51 -17.61 -5.09
CA LEU A 96 -16.90 -17.15 -5.02
C LEU A 96 -17.87 -18.13 -5.69
N GLU A 97 -17.49 -18.73 -6.84
CA GLU A 97 -18.27 -19.78 -7.51
C GLU A 97 -18.35 -21.08 -6.69
N GLY A 98 -17.40 -21.32 -5.80
CA GLY A 98 -17.41 -22.47 -4.87
C GLY A 98 -18.31 -22.28 -3.66
N VAL A 99 -18.87 -21.08 -3.46
CA VAL A 99 -19.86 -20.80 -2.42
C VAL A 99 -21.26 -21.05 -3.00
N ASP A 100 -21.74 -22.27 -2.87
CA ASP A 100 -23.05 -22.70 -3.35
C ASP A 100 -24.17 -22.07 -2.51
N PHE A 101 -24.82 -21.04 -3.03
CA PHE A 101 -26.00 -20.44 -2.43
C PHE A 101 -27.24 -21.23 -2.82
N THR A 102 -27.46 -22.36 -2.19
CA THR A 102 -28.51 -23.36 -2.47
C THR A 102 -29.95 -22.80 -2.46
N VAL A 103 -30.15 -21.51 -2.26
CA VAL A 103 -31.48 -20.88 -2.10
C VAL A 103 -31.72 -19.72 -3.10
N ILE A 104 -30.75 -19.39 -3.96
CA ILE A 104 -30.87 -18.25 -4.88
C ILE A 104 -31.15 -18.77 -6.29
N PRO A 105 -32.20 -18.27 -6.99
CA PRO A 105 -32.45 -18.63 -8.37
C PRO A 105 -31.29 -18.25 -9.31
N ASP A 106 -30.93 -19.09 -10.28
CA ASP A 106 -29.80 -18.95 -11.22
C ASP A 106 -29.72 -17.57 -11.91
N PHE A 107 -30.86 -16.91 -12.18
CA PHE A 107 -30.86 -15.60 -12.82
C PHE A 107 -30.41 -14.48 -11.88
N ILE A 108 -30.60 -14.64 -10.56
CA ILE A 108 -30.13 -13.69 -9.55
C ILE A 108 -28.64 -13.91 -9.31
N GLU A 109 -28.19 -15.16 -9.28
CA GLU A 109 -26.79 -15.52 -9.15
C GLU A 109 -25.94 -14.93 -10.27
N LYS A 110 -26.37 -15.07 -11.55
CA LYS A 110 -25.70 -14.43 -12.70
C LYS A 110 -25.63 -12.91 -12.58
N LYS A 111 -26.66 -12.26 -12.06
CA LYS A 111 -26.69 -10.80 -11.89
C LYS A 111 -25.77 -10.35 -10.76
N ILE A 112 -25.66 -11.12 -9.70
CA ILE A 112 -24.70 -10.89 -8.61
C ILE A 112 -23.27 -11.04 -9.11
N ASP A 113 -22.98 -12.08 -9.89
CA ASP A 113 -21.67 -12.32 -10.50
C ASP A 113 -21.25 -11.16 -11.41
N GLU A 114 -22.15 -10.63 -12.23
CA GLU A 114 -21.88 -9.47 -13.08
C GLU A 114 -21.62 -8.21 -12.25
N MET A 115 -22.39 -7.97 -11.18
CA MET A 115 -22.18 -6.85 -10.28
C MET A 115 -20.84 -6.94 -9.54
N ILE A 116 -20.46 -8.12 -9.08
CA ILE A 116 -19.17 -8.36 -8.42
C ILE A 116 -18.03 -8.11 -9.42
N LEU A 117 -18.14 -8.63 -10.65
CA LEU A 117 -17.13 -8.40 -11.69
C LEU A 117 -16.99 -6.91 -12.05
N ASP A 118 -18.10 -6.19 -12.14
CA ASP A 118 -18.09 -4.75 -12.40
C ASP A 118 -17.49 -3.96 -11.23
N ALA A 119 -17.81 -4.30 -9.99
CA ALA A 119 -17.23 -3.68 -8.82
C ALA A 119 -15.71 -3.94 -8.73
N MET A 120 -15.28 -5.16 -9.03
CA MET A 120 -13.84 -5.51 -9.06
C MET A 120 -13.11 -4.79 -10.20
N ALA A 121 -13.73 -4.64 -11.38
CA ALA A 121 -13.14 -3.94 -12.53
C ALA A 121 -12.99 -2.44 -12.28
N ASN A 122 -13.92 -1.84 -11.54
CA ASN A 122 -13.94 -0.41 -11.24
C ASN A 122 -13.23 -0.02 -9.94
N GLY A 123 -12.50 -0.95 -9.32
CA GLY A 123 -11.72 -0.68 -8.11
C GLY A 123 -12.56 -0.41 -6.86
N GLY A 124 -13.83 -0.80 -6.86
CA GLY A 124 -14.70 -0.68 -5.68
C GLY A 124 -15.12 0.76 -5.35
N THR A 125 -15.19 1.64 -6.35
CA THR A 125 -15.74 3.01 -6.19
C THR A 125 -17.25 3.03 -6.27
#